data_27363765c532e737864134d35ed99e28
#
_entry.id   27363765c532e737864134d35ed99e28
#
_cell.length_a   1.000
_cell.length_b   1.000
_cell.length_c   1.000
_cell.angle_alpha   90.00
_cell.angle_beta   90.00
_cell.angle_gamma   90.00
#
_symmetry.space_group_name_H-M   'P 1'
#
loop_
_entity.id
_entity.type
_entity.pdbx_description
1 polymer ?
#
loop_
_entity_poly.entity_id
_entity_poly.type
_entity_poly.pdbx_seq_one_letter_code
_entity_poly.pdbx_strand_id
1 'polypeptide(L)'
;MRTHAHCNKSSNTNTTEVASHVDARRMSPEAPSTSAIADERSIDTLLESIGDESLDAEEDSVVIALRSALGACANDARLSRWLNLIGINDVDFSSASDRKRFEPNTEYVNYRQHGVSLCFEAGVLDTVHFYRSGVDGYQKTFASPLPLKLSMSHKGVDIVRALGEPTSKGGAGRMIWLSYDHLGLKFDLASATFDEPDSSITCAAVWNAGD
;
A
#
# COMPACT_ATOMS: atom_id res chain seq x y z
N MET A 1 4.23 25.02 0.29
CA MET A 1 3.29 24.49 -0.72
C MET A 1 4.03 23.36 -1.42
N ARG A 2 3.71 22.10 -1.07
CA ARG A 2 4.31 20.93 -1.73
C ARG A 2 3.50 20.64 -2.99
N THR A 3 4.12 20.74 -4.15
CA THR A 3 3.50 20.35 -5.43
C THR A 3 3.61 18.83 -5.58
N HIS A 4 2.46 18.15 -5.53
CA HIS A 4 2.38 16.71 -5.80
C HIS A 4 2.63 16.45 -7.28
N ALA A 5 3.70 15.72 -7.60
CA ALA A 5 3.92 15.21 -8.94
C ALA A 5 2.87 14.16 -9.28
N HIS A 6 1.98 14.47 -10.22
CA HIS A 6 1.00 13.52 -10.76
C HIS A 6 1.71 12.44 -11.59
N CYS A 7 1.48 11.20 -11.24
CA CYS A 7 1.79 10.06 -12.08
C CYS A 7 1.00 10.17 -13.39
N ASN A 8 1.67 10.43 -14.52
CA ASN A 8 1.04 10.72 -15.80
C ASN A 8 0.96 9.45 -16.66
N LYS A 9 -0.13 9.33 -17.38
CA LYS A 9 -0.71 8.19 -18.08
C LYS A 9 -0.05 7.83 -19.40
N SER A 10 -0.18 6.57 -19.75
CA SER A 10 -0.32 6.13 -21.15
C SER A 10 -1.63 5.39 -21.32
N SER A 11 -2.46 5.93 -22.17
CA SER A 11 -3.69 5.34 -22.68
C SER A 11 -3.36 4.30 -23.76
N ASN A 12 -3.96 3.11 -23.67
CA ASN A 12 -4.15 2.27 -24.84
C ASN A 12 -5.57 1.67 -24.81
N THR A 13 -6.38 2.10 -25.76
CA THR A 13 -7.71 1.62 -26.05
C THR A 13 -7.59 0.35 -26.90
N ASN A 14 -8.25 -0.73 -26.49
CA ASN A 14 -8.76 -1.72 -27.44
C ASN A 14 -10.09 -2.28 -26.93
N THR A 15 -11.12 -1.97 -27.68
CA THR A 15 -12.48 -2.45 -27.61
C THR A 15 -12.53 -3.85 -28.23
N THR A 16 -13.15 -4.82 -27.56
CA THR A 16 -13.80 -5.94 -28.24
C THR A 16 -14.99 -6.39 -27.40
N GLU A 17 -16.13 -6.17 -27.99
CA GLU A 17 -17.46 -6.55 -27.58
C GLU A 17 -17.69 -8.03 -27.96
N VAL A 18 -18.12 -8.88 -27.01
CA VAL A 18 -18.86 -10.11 -27.35
C VAL A 18 -19.96 -10.32 -26.31
N ALA A 19 -21.18 -10.23 -26.82
CA ALA A 19 -22.39 -10.63 -26.12
C ALA A 19 -22.58 -12.16 -26.15
N SER A 20 -23.05 -12.75 -25.06
CA SER A 20 -23.84 -13.98 -25.11
C SER A 20 -24.74 -14.13 -23.88
N HIS A 21 -25.94 -14.25 -24.22
CA HIS A 21 -27.20 -14.52 -23.55
C HIS A 21 -27.24 -15.97 -23.02
N VAL A 22 -27.64 -16.25 -21.76
CA VAL A 22 -28.33 -17.50 -21.34
C VAL A 22 -29.05 -17.28 -20.01
N ASP A 23 -30.32 -17.27 -20.08
CA ASP A 23 -31.43 -18.08 -19.49
C ASP A 23 -31.51 -18.30 -17.96
N ALA A 24 -32.65 -17.83 -17.46
CA ALA A 24 -33.11 -17.96 -16.08
C ALA A 24 -33.71 -19.34 -15.81
N ARG A 25 -33.30 -20.00 -14.72
CA ARG A 25 -34.12 -21.04 -14.07
C ARG A 25 -34.26 -20.77 -12.56
N ARG A 26 -35.48 -20.51 -12.23
CA ARG A 26 -36.14 -20.37 -10.93
C ARG A 26 -36.14 -21.69 -10.17
N MET A 27 -35.60 -21.74 -8.95
CA MET A 27 -35.97 -22.76 -7.96
C MET A 27 -36.09 -22.11 -6.57
N SER A 28 -37.25 -22.32 -5.96
CA SER A 28 -37.63 -21.81 -4.64
C SER A 28 -36.99 -22.65 -3.51
N PRO A 29 -36.86 -22.08 -2.30
CA PRO A 29 -36.19 -22.74 -1.20
C PRO A 29 -37.15 -23.49 -0.30
N GLU A 30 -36.68 -24.66 0.15
CA GLU A 30 -37.27 -25.37 1.26
C GLU A 30 -36.51 -25.07 2.56
N ALA A 31 -37.23 -24.74 3.61
CA ALA A 31 -36.69 -24.49 4.94
C ALA A 31 -36.62 -25.80 5.74
N PRO A 32 -35.60 -25.99 6.57
CA PRO A 32 -35.69 -26.94 7.68
C PRO A 32 -35.77 -26.21 9.02
N SER A 33 -36.63 -26.76 9.82
CA SER A 33 -37.05 -26.40 11.17
C SER A 33 -35.99 -26.71 12.26
N THR A 34 -35.90 -25.82 13.23
CA THR A 34 -35.95 -25.95 14.68
C THR A 34 -34.99 -26.89 15.43
N SER A 35 -34.38 -26.27 16.43
CA SER A 35 -33.94 -26.70 17.75
C SER A 35 -32.58 -27.35 17.90
N ALA A 36 -31.66 -26.58 18.46
CA ALA A 36 -30.71 -27.07 19.46
C ALA A 36 -30.44 -25.91 20.43
N ILE A 37 -30.85 -26.09 21.66
CA ILE A 37 -30.53 -25.23 22.83
C ILE A 37 -29.04 -25.43 23.07
N ALA A 38 -28.25 -24.40 22.79
CA ALA A 38 -26.81 -24.40 23.09
C ALA A 38 -26.61 -23.82 24.50
N ASP A 39 -25.92 -24.61 25.26
CA ASP A 39 -25.51 -24.48 26.66
C ASP A 39 -24.81 -23.12 26.92
N GLU A 40 -25.37 -22.29 27.81
CA GLU A 40 -24.91 -20.97 28.22
C GLU A 40 -23.56 -20.94 28.97
N ARG A 41 -22.91 -22.10 29.14
CA ARG A 41 -21.65 -22.20 29.89
C ARG A 41 -20.39 -22.09 29.07
N SER A 42 -20.52 -21.91 27.75
CA SER A 42 -19.35 -21.91 26.83
C SER A 42 -18.81 -20.52 26.50
N ILE A 43 -19.51 -19.46 26.85
CA ILE A 43 -19.14 -18.10 26.47
C ILE A 43 -18.12 -17.49 27.46
N ASP A 44 -18.24 -17.79 28.75
CA ASP A 44 -17.33 -17.25 29.78
C ASP A 44 -15.91 -17.86 29.70
N THR A 45 -15.76 -19.08 29.19
CA THR A 45 -14.46 -19.74 29.01
C THR A 45 -13.71 -19.25 27.77
N LEU A 46 -14.42 -18.69 26.77
CA LEU A 46 -13.82 -18.12 25.56
C LEU A 46 -13.33 -16.67 25.77
N LEU A 47 -13.87 -15.97 26.73
CA LEU A 47 -13.46 -14.60 27.07
C LEU A 47 -12.16 -14.52 27.89
N GLU A 48 -11.80 -15.60 28.60
CA GLU A 48 -10.54 -15.65 29.35
C GLU A 48 -9.33 -16.07 28.51
N SER A 49 -9.53 -16.54 27.28
CA SER A 49 -8.43 -16.91 26.36
C SER A 49 -8.03 -15.81 25.38
N ILE A 50 -8.69 -14.66 25.39
CA ILE A 50 -8.18 -13.45 24.76
C ILE A 50 -7.20 -12.83 25.74
N GLY A 51 -6.03 -13.48 25.84
CA GLY A 51 -4.90 -12.90 26.54
C GLY A 51 -4.66 -11.51 25.95
N ASP A 52 -4.45 -10.58 26.86
CA ASP A 52 -3.86 -9.27 26.65
C ASP A 52 -2.54 -9.47 25.85
N GLU A 53 -2.64 -9.68 24.53
CA GLU A 53 -1.51 -9.52 23.64
C GLU A 53 -1.16 -8.04 23.69
N SER A 54 -0.22 -7.73 24.54
CA SER A 54 0.36 -6.43 24.72
C SER A 54 0.61 -5.81 23.35
N LEU A 55 0.06 -4.62 23.12
CA LEU A 55 0.22 -3.80 21.92
C LEU A 55 1.68 -3.36 21.64
N ASP A 56 2.63 -3.87 22.41
CA ASP A 56 4.07 -3.72 22.28
C ASP A 56 4.69 -4.76 21.33
N ALA A 57 3.99 -5.09 20.23
CA ALA A 57 4.61 -5.86 19.17
C ALA A 57 5.69 -4.99 18.52
N GLU A 58 6.94 -5.37 18.76
CA GLU A 58 8.15 -4.80 18.20
C GLU A 58 7.95 -4.44 16.73
N GLU A 59 8.14 -3.17 16.37
CA GLU A 59 7.99 -2.70 15.01
C GLU A 59 8.96 -3.48 14.12
N ASP A 60 8.49 -3.97 12.97
CA ASP A 60 9.29 -4.78 12.04
C ASP A 60 10.60 -4.06 11.69
N SER A 61 11.71 -4.79 11.73
CA SER A 61 13.06 -4.27 11.48
C SER A 61 13.19 -3.55 10.13
N VAL A 62 12.40 -3.97 9.12
CA VAL A 62 12.34 -3.32 7.81
C VAL A 62 11.69 -1.94 7.91
N VAL A 63 10.64 -1.80 8.71
CA VAL A 63 9.93 -0.53 8.92
C VAL A 63 10.77 0.45 9.72
N ILE A 64 11.45 -0.01 10.78
CA ILE A 64 12.39 0.80 11.57
C ILE A 64 13.50 1.32 10.67
N ALA A 65 14.10 0.44 9.84
CA ALA A 65 15.15 0.82 8.92
C ALA A 65 14.66 1.80 7.83
N LEU A 66 13.43 1.63 7.32
CA LEU A 66 12.79 2.56 6.38
C LEU A 66 12.67 3.97 7.00
N ARG A 67 12.09 4.07 8.20
CA ARG A 67 11.96 5.36 8.91
C ARG A 67 13.31 6.03 9.13
N SER A 68 14.33 5.25 9.48
CA SER A 68 15.71 5.74 9.64
C SER A 68 16.34 6.21 8.32
N ALA A 69 15.97 5.60 7.19
CA ALA A 69 16.47 5.95 5.86
C ALA A 69 15.82 7.22 5.28
N LEU A 70 14.60 7.55 5.67
CA LEU A 70 13.98 8.82 5.27
C LEU A 70 14.82 10.00 5.79
N GLY A 71 15.09 10.97 4.93
CA GLY A 71 16.01 12.07 5.23
C GLY A 71 17.49 11.75 5.00
N ALA A 72 17.83 10.54 4.53
CA ALA A 72 19.21 10.15 4.21
C ALA A 72 19.62 10.58 2.80
N CYS A 73 20.91 10.85 2.60
CA CYS A 73 21.47 11.01 1.26
C CYS A 73 21.65 9.64 0.58
N ALA A 74 21.84 9.65 -0.74
CA ALA A 74 21.99 8.42 -1.55
C ALA A 74 23.11 7.46 -1.07
N ASN A 75 24.20 8.01 -0.51
CA ASN A 75 25.34 7.22 -0.02
C ASN A 75 25.31 6.97 1.51
N ASP A 76 24.19 7.24 2.17
CA ASP A 76 24.07 7.06 3.61
C ASP A 76 23.91 5.57 3.95
N ALA A 77 24.62 5.11 4.98
CA ALA A 77 24.56 3.73 5.45
C ALA A 77 23.16 3.28 5.92
N ARG A 78 22.33 4.22 6.38
CA ARG A 78 20.94 3.95 6.77
C ARG A 78 20.11 3.51 5.57
N LEU A 79 20.27 4.19 4.42
CA LEU A 79 19.60 3.83 3.19
C LEU A 79 20.09 2.48 2.67
N SER A 80 21.39 2.25 2.60
CA SER A 80 21.99 0.96 2.19
C SER A 80 21.51 -0.18 3.08
N ARG A 81 21.43 0.03 4.40
CA ARG A 81 20.92 -0.97 5.34
C ARG A 81 19.48 -1.36 5.02
N TRP A 82 18.60 -0.37 4.80
CA TRP A 82 17.21 -0.64 4.47
C TRP A 82 17.07 -1.36 3.13
N LEU A 83 17.80 -0.91 2.09
CA LEU A 83 17.78 -1.55 0.77
C LEU A 83 18.22 -3.03 0.86
N ASN A 84 19.26 -3.33 1.63
CA ASN A 84 19.71 -4.70 1.85
C ASN A 84 18.64 -5.57 2.54
N LEU A 85 17.90 -5.04 3.52
CA LEU A 85 16.83 -5.75 4.19
C LEU A 85 15.68 -6.13 3.24
N ILE A 86 15.43 -5.34 2.20
CA ILE A 86 14.42 -5.65 1.17
C ILE A 86 14.99 -6.35 -0.06
N GLY A 87 16.25 -6.81 0.01
CA GLY A 87 16.90 -7.57 -1.04
C GLY A 87 17.48 -6.75 -2.19
N ILE A 88 17.68 -5.45 -2.00
CA ILE A 88 18.36 -4.54 -2.94
C ILE A 88 19.76 -4.25 -2.37
N ASN A 89 20.80 -4.72 -3.04
CA ASN A 89 22.18 -4.51 -2.61
C ASN A 89 22.81 -3.23 -3.20
N ASP A 90 23.97 -2.82 -2.72
CA ASP A 90 24.66 -1.59 -3.16
C ASP A 90 24.96 -1.55 -4.65
N VAL A 91 25.20 -2.73 -5.26
CA VAL A 91 25.43 -2.82 -6.71
C VAL A 91 24.14 -2.43 -7.47
N ASP A 92 22.99 -2.88 -6.99
CA ASP A 92 21.71 -2.52 -7.60
C ASP A 92 21.44 -1.02 -7.48
N PHE A 93 21.80 -0.38 -6.37
CA PHE A 93 21.66 1.06 -6.20
C PHE A 93 22.52 1.87 -7.17
N SER A 94 23.80 1.52 -7.30
CA SER A 94 24.74 2.20 -8.20
C SER A 94 24.44 1.95 -9.67
N SER A 95 23.90 0.78 -10.01
CA SER A 95 23.53 0.33 -11.35
C SER A 95 22.06 0.51 -11.70
N ALA A 96 21.24 1.11 -10.80
CA ALA A 96 19.83 1.36 -11.05
C ALA A 96 19.65 2.09 -12.37
N SER A 97 19.22 1.34 -13.39
CA SER A 97 19.14 1.80 -14.77
C SER A 97 17.97 2.75 -15.03
N ASP A 98 17.01 2.77 -14.11
CA ASP A 98 15.79 3.56 -14.28
C ASP A 98 15.78 4.75 -13.30
N ARG A 99 16.60 5.74 -13.65
CA ARG A 99 16.64 7.03 -12.97
C ARG A 99 15.95 8.10 -13.79
N LYS A 100 15.10 8.90 -13.14
CA LYS A 100 14.43 10.04 -13.75
C LYS A 100 14.68 11.30 -12.94
N ARG A 101 15.15 12.34 -13.60
CA ARG A 101 15.40 13.63 -12.98
C ARG A 101 14.40 14.67 -13.47
N PHE A 102 13.93 15.49 -12.54
CA PHE A 102 13.02 16.59 -12.78
C PHE A 102 13.60 17.86 -12.15
N GLU A 103 13.57 18.92 -12.93
CA GLU A 103 13.98 20.23 -12.41
C GLU A 103 12.99 20.74 -11.34
N PRO A 104 13.43 21.46 -10.31
CA PRO A 104 14.83 21.87 -10.16
C PRO A 104 15.74 20.82 -9.47
N ASN A 105 15.26 19.93 -8.62
CA ASN A 105 16.13 19.09 -7.79
C ASN A 105 15.52 17.75 -7.40
N THR A 106 14.52 17.25 -8.13
CA THR A 106 13.88 15.96 -7.84
C THR A 106 14.49 14.83 -8.64
N GLU A 107 14.85 13.73 -8.00
CA GLU A 107 15.33 12.50 -8.66
C GLU A 107 14.55 11.29 -8.18
N TYR A 108 14.06 10.47 -9.12
CA TYR A 108 13.49 9.16 -8.85
C TYR A 108 14.47 8.06 -9.22
N VAL A 109 14.62 7.07 -8.33
CA VAL A 109 15.40 5.84 -8.56
C VAL A 109 14.45 4.66 -8.43
N ASN A 110 14.18 3.97 -9.55
CA ASN A 110 13.14 2.96 -9.64
C ASN A 110 13.72 1.55 -9.64
N TYR A 111 13.33 0.74 -8.67
CA TYR A 111 13.64 -0.68 -8.55
C TYR A 111 12.43 -1.51 -8.95
N ARG A 112 12.17 -1.58 -10.27
CA ARG A 112 10.97 -2.21 -10.83
C ARG A 112 10.82 -3.68 -10.49
N GLN A 113 11.93 -4.39 -10.34
CA GLN A 113 11.99 -5.80 -9.93
C GLN A 113 11.58 -6.02 -8.46
N HIS A 114 11.60 -4.96 -7.64
CA HIS A 114 11.31 -5.02 -6.20
C HIS A 114 10.03 -4.29 -5.82
N GLY A 115 9.37 -3.62 -6.78
CA GLY A 115 8.16 -2.85 -6.50
C GLY A 115 8.43 -1.56 -5.69
N VAL A 116 9.62 -0.95 -5.82
CA VAL A 116 10.04 0.20 -5.01
C VAL A 116 10.55 1.34 -5.89
N SER A 117 10.21 2.57 -5.51
CA SER A 117 10.80 3.80 -6.06
C SER A 117 11.21 4.73 -4.92
N LEU A 118 12.41 5.27 -5.02
CA LEU A 118 12.95 6.29 -4.12
C LEU A 118 12.78 7.65 -4.78
N CYS A 119 12.22 8.61 -4.06
CA CYS A 119 12.16 10.01 -4.47
C CYS A 119 13.11 10.83 -3.63
N PHE A 120 14.10 11.42 -4.28
CA PHE A 120 15.04 12.35 -3.65
C PHE A 120 14.67 13.78 -4.00
N GLU A 121 14.60 14.63 -2.98
CA GLU A 121 14.47 16.07 -3.11
C GLU A 121 15.78 16.73 -2.66
N ALA A 122 16.42 17.48 -3.54
CA ALA A 122 17.73 18.09 -3.29
C ALA A 122 18.80 17.11 -2.77
N GLY A 123 18.76 15.85 -3.26
CA GLY A 123 19.72 14.79 -2.90
C GLY A 123 19.41 14.06 -1.59
N VAL A 124 18.30 14.35 -0.94
CA VAL A 124 17.83 13.73 0.30
C VAL A 124 16.60 12.88 0.01
N LEU A 125 16.54 11.66 0.55
CA LEU A 125 15.39 10.77 0.40
C LEU A 125 14.18 11.37 1.11
N ASP A 126 13.25 11.89 0.32
CA ASP A 126 12.01 12.52 0.79
C ASP A 126 10.89 11.50 0.94
N THR A 127 10.66 10.68 -0.09
CA THR A 127 9.53 9.77 -0.16
C THR A 127 9.96 8.42 -0.75
N VAL A 128 9.41 7.33 -0.21
CA VAL A 128 9.51 5.99 -0.79
C VAL A 128 8.14 5.55 -1.27
N HIS A 129 8.07 5.10 -2.53
CA HIS A 129 6.85 4.56 -3.13
C HIS A 129 6.95 3.05 -3.27
N PHE A 130 5.89 2.35 -2.91
CA PHE A 130 5.72 0.91 -2.99
C PHE A 130 4.63 0.58 -3.98
N TYR A 131 4.92 -0.28 -4.94
CA TYR A 131 4.03 -0.57 -6.06
C TYR A 131 3.53 -2.00 -6.05
N ARG A 132 2.34 -2.18 -6.60
CA ARG A 132 1.81 -3.47 -6.99
C ARG A 132 2.37 -3.88 -8.36
N SER A 133 2.55 -5.18 -8.58
CA SER A 133 2.91 -5.74 -9.89
C SER A 133 1.92 -5.32 -10.98
N GLY A 134 2.45 -4.95 -12.14
CA GLY A 134 1.67 -4.49 -13.30
C GLY A 134 1.31 -2.99 -13.28
N VAL A 135 1.54 -2.28 -12.16
CA VAL A 135 1.32 -0.84 -12.06
C VAL A 135 2.58 -0.12 -12.51
N ASP A 136 2.47 0.86 -13.40
CA ASP A 136 3.56 1.72 -13.90
C ASP A 136 4.82 0.98 -14.35
N GLY A 137 4.66 -0.27 -14.81
CA GLY A 137 5.76 -1.11 -15.26
C GLY A 137 6.55 -1.80 -14.15
N TYR A 138 6.09 -1.78 -12.91
CA TYR A 138 6.67 -2.55 -11.83
C TYR A 138 6.32 -4.03 -11.98
N GLN A 139 7.33 -4.91 -11.83
CA GLN A 139 7.21 -6.33 -12.16
C GLN A 139 6.76 -7.17 -10.96
N LYS A 140 7.09 -6.73 -9.74
CA LYS A 140 6.70 -7.40 -8.50
C LYS A 140 5.95 -6.43 -7.59
N THR A 141 5.03 -6.99 -6.81
CA THR A 141 4.45 -6.30 -5.66
C THR A 141 5.49 -6.26 -4.54
N PHE A 142 5.66 -5.11 -3.89
CA PHE A 142 6.47 -5.01 -2.68
C PHE A 142 5.91 -5.95 -1.60
N ALA A 143 6.77 -6.82 -1.06
CA ALA A 143 6.35 -7.94 -0.22
C ALA A 143 6.54 -7.71 1.29
N SER A 144 7.44 -6.78 1.67
CA SER A 144 7.71 -6.50 3.09
C SER A 144 6.61 -5.66 3.73
N PRO A 145 6.51 -5.66 5.06
CA PRO A 145 5.58 -4.80 5.79
C PRO A 145 5.76 -3.32 5.49
N LEU A 146 4.65 -2.59 5.49
CA LEU A 146 4.58 -1.14 5.52
C LEU A 146 4.45 -0.66 6.98
N PRO A 147 4.67 0.64 7.27
CA PRO A 147 4.43 1.19 8.60
C PRO A 147 3.04 0.85 9.15
N LEU A 148 2.91 0.78 10.46
CA LEU A 148 1.65 0.51 11.18
C LEU A 148 1.05 -0.87 10.85
N LYS A 149 1.91 -1.88 10.63
CA LYS A 149 1.53 -3.26 10.30
C LYS A 149 0.68 -3.41 9.03
N LEU A 150 0.73 -2.41 8.15
CA LEU A 150 0.09 -2.46 6.84
C LEU A 150 0.93 -3.27 5.83
N SER A 151 0.34 -3.61 4.70
CA SER A 151 1.00 -4.27 3.58
C SER A 151 0.29 -3.95 2.27
N MET A 152 0.95 -4.20 1.15
CA MET A 152 0.37 -4.05 -0.18
C MET A 152 -0.78 -5.03 -0.48
N SER A 153 -1.02 -6.01 0.38
CA SER A 153 -2.16 -6.93 0.29
C SER A 153 -3.46 -6.39 0.89
N HIS A 154 -3.37 -5.35 1.74
CA HIS A 154 -4.55 -4.70 2.30
C HIS A 154 -5.38 -4.02 1.20
N LYS A 155 -6.66 -3.83 1.52
CA LYS A 155 -7.65 -3.13 0.70
C LYS A 155 -7.96 -1.77 1.32
N GLY A 156 -8.67 -0.92 0.59
CA GLY A 156 -9.08 0.40 1.08
C GLY A 156 -9.82 0.33 2.42
N VAL A 157 -10.73 -0.64 2.58
CA VAL A 157 -11.48 -0.83 3.84
C VAL A 157 -10.57 -1.21 5.01
N ASP A 158 -9.52 -1.99 4.76
CA ASP A 158 -8.58 -2.41 5.81
C ASP A 158 -7.74 -1.22 6.30
N ILE A 159 -7.34 -0.33 5.36
CA ILE A 159 -6.61 0.90 5.69
C ILE A 159 -7.47 1.80 6.58
N VAL A 160 -8.72 2.06 6.18
CA VAL A 160 -9.62 2.93 6.95
C VAL A 160 -9.96 2.31 8.31
N ARG A 161 -10.11 0.98 8.38
CA ARG A 161 -10.32 0.28 9.65
C ARG A 161 -9.11 0.40 10.60
N ALA A 162 -7.90 0.32 10.05
CA ALA A 162 -6.67 0.38 10.84
C ALA A 162 -6.29 1.82 11.24
N LEU A 163 -6.49 2.80 10.36
CA LEU A 163 -5.98 4.17 10.54
C LEU A 163 -7.08 5.21 10.82
N GLY A 164 -8.36 4.84 10.70
CA GLY A 164 -9.48 5.78 10.78
C GLY A 164 -9.67 6.60 9.50
N GLU A 165 -10.35 7.75 9.63
CA GLU A 165 -10.60 8.65 8.50
C GLU A 165 -9.30 9.29 8.00
N PRO A 166 -9.07 9.34 6.66
CA PRO A 166 -7.89 9.97 6.10
C PRO A 166 -7.92 11.50 6.30
N THR A 167 -6.73 12.11 6.40
CA THR A 167 -6.56 13.58 6.45
C THR A 167 -7.13 14.23 5.20
N SER A 168 -6.92 13.58 4.05
CA SER A 168 -7.47 14.02 2.77
C SER A 168 -7.67 12.83 1.83
N LYS A 169 -8.60 12.97 0.88
CA LYS A 169 -8.92 11.97 -0.13
C LYS A 169 -9.30 12.62 -1.45
N GLY A 170 -9.10 11.91 -2.57
CA GLY A 170 -9.42 12.46 -3.89
C GLY A 170 -9.24 11.44 -5.01
N GLY A 171 -9.19 11.92 -6.26
CA GLY A 171 -8.95 11.10 -7.45
C GLY A 171 -10.21 10.58 -8.13
N ALA A 172 -11.37 11.20 -7.90
CA ALA A 172 -12.63 10.78 -8.52
C ALA A 172 -12.51 10.62 -10.05
N GLY A 173 -13.09 9.53 -10.58
CA GLY A 173 -13.17 9.22 -12.00
C GLY A 173 -11.98 8.45 -12.58
N ARG A 174 -10.94 8.08 -11.78
CA ARG A 174 -9.82 7.25 -12.27
C ARG A 174 -9.25 6.33 -11.20
N MET A 175 -8.35 6.84 -10.38
CA MET A 175 -7.81 6.19 -9.20
C MET A 175 -8.07 7.10 -8.01
N ILE A 176 -8.73 6.56 -7.01
CA ILE A 176 -8.90 7.26 -5.75
C ILE A 176 -7.64 7.11 -4.90
N TRP A 177 -7.44 8.06 -4.02
CA TRP A 177 -6.35 8.02 -3.06
C TRP A 177 -6.82 8.46 -1.68
N LEU A 178 -6.15 7.93 -0.66
CA LEU A 178 -6.30 8.27 0.75
C LEU A 178 -4.96 8.77 1.27
N SER A 179 -4.94 9.93 1.94
CA SER A 179 -3.73 10.49 2.54
C SER A 179 -3.90 10.67 4.05
N TYR A 180 -2.90 10.24 4.79
CA TYR A 180 -2.76 10.38 6.24
C TYR A 180 -1.51 11.20 6.50
N ASP A 181 -1.61 12.52 6.26
CA ASP A 181 -0.45 13.43 6.23
C ASP A 181 0.29 13.44 7.58
N HIS A 182 -0.45 13.37 8.69
CA HIS A 182 0.11 13.29 10.05
C HIS A 182 0.89 11.99 10.33
N LEU A 183 0.69 10.94 9.52
CA LEU A 183 1.41 9.66 9.60
C LEU A 183 2.50 9.54 8.52
N GLY A 184 2.56 10.48 7.57
CA GLY A 184 3.43 10.39 6.41
C GLY A 184 3.09 9.24 5.48
N LEU A 185 1.78 8.96 5.26
CA LEU A 185 1.29 7.84 4.47
C LEU A 185 0.27 8.28 3.43
N LYS A 186 0.37 7.71 2.23
CA LYS A 186 -0.66 7.85 1.18
C LYS A 186 -0.84 6.52 0.47
N PHE A 187 -2.08 6.22 0.08
CA PHE A 187 -2.44 5.01 -0.64
C PHE A 187 -3.25 5.37 -1.87
N ASP A 188 -2.78 4.93 -3.05
CA ASP A 188 -3.55 4.97 -4.28
C ASP A 188 -4.24 3.60 -4.45
N LEU A 189 -5.55 3.63 -4.77
CA LEU A 189 -6.39 2.44 -4.88
C LEU A 189 -6.78 2.17 -6.33
N ALA A 190 -7.07 0.92 -6.67
CA ALA A 190 -7.43 0.53 -8.04
C ALA A 190 -8.79 1.06 -8.50
N SER A 191 -9.68 1.42 -7.56
CA SER A 191 -11.02 1.92 -7.86
C SER A 191 -11.01 3.36 -8.35
N ALA A 192 -12.04 3.70 -9.10
CA ALA A 192 -12.37 5.07 -9.51
C ALA A 192 -13.34 5.78 -8.55
N THR A 193 -13.94 5.07 -7.61
CA THR A 193 -14.93 5.56 -6.65
C THR A 193 -14.67 5.06 -5.24
N PHE A 194 -15.20 5.78 -4.24
CA PHE A 194 -15.14 5.37 -2.83
C PHE A 194 -16.19 4.33 -2.44
N ASP A 195 -17.07 3.94 -3.38
CA ASP A 195 -18.13 2.96 -3.16
C ASP A 195 -17.62 1.51 -3.24
N GLU A 196 -16.35 1.33 -3.60
CA GLU A 196 -15.69 0.03 -3.71
C GLU A 196 -14.68 -0.17 -2.57
N PRO A 197 -15.13 -0.49 -1.34
CA PRO A 197 -14.25 -0.56 -0.17
C PRO A 197 -13.18 -1.65 -0.29
N ASP A 198 -13.44 -2.69 -1.08
CA ASP A 198 -12.52 -3.80 -1.34
C ASP A 198 -11.45 -3.49 -2.39
N SER A 199 -11.33 -2.23 -2.81
CA SER A 199 -10.34 -1.81 -3.78
C SER A 199 -8.92 -2.05 -3.29
N SER A 200 -8.12 -2.66 -4.16
CA SER A 200 -6.72 -2.99 -3.86
C SER A 200 -5.81 -1.77 -3.89
N ILE A 201 -4.79 -1.76 -3.03
CA ILE A 201 -3.70 -0.78 -3.11
C ILE A 201 -2.92 -0.99 -4.41
N THR A 202 -2.72 0.07 -5.18
CA THR A 202 -1.86 0.10 -6.37
C THR A 202 -0.51 0.69 -6.08
N CYS A 203 -0.48 1.74 -5.25
CA CYS A 203 0.74 2.37 -4.77
C CYS A 203 0.54 2.81 -3.32
N ALA A 204 1.58 2.65 -2.49
CA ALA A 204 1.68 3.27 -1.18
C ALA A 204 2.89 4.20 -1.17
N ALA A 205 2.77 5.39 -0.59
CA ALA A 205 3.88 6.31 -0.40
C ALA A 205 4.12 6.55 1.09
N VAL A 206 5.39 6.61 1.48
CA VAL A 206 5.83 6.83 2.86
C VAL A 206 6.84 7.97 2.88
N TRP A 207 6.64 8.96 3.75
CA TRP A 207 7.56 10.08 3.97
C TRP A 207 7.62 10.43 5.46
N ASN A 208 8.58 11.28 5.86
CA ASN A 208 8.57 11.82 7.23
C ASN A 208 7.38 12.77 7.39
N ALA A 209 6.44 12.40 8.26
CA ALA A 209 5.49 13.36 8.76
C ALA A 209 6.30 14.38 9.59
N GLY A 210 6.47 15.60 9.09
CA GLY A 210 7.17 16.63 9.84
C GLY A 210 6.48 16.86 11.21
N ASP A 211 7.30 17.09 12.23
CA ASP A 211 6.85 17.54 13.55
C ASP A 211 6.12 18.88 13.47
#